data_a77b0fe4fd4ec6da9e576dd1be0a9cca
#
_entry.id   a77b0fe4fd4ec6da9e576dd1be0a9cca
#
_cell.length_a   1.000
_cell.length_b   1.000
_cell.length_c   1.000
_cell.angle_alpha   90.00
_cell.angle_beta   90.00
_cell.angle_gamma   90.00
#
_symmetry.space_group_name_H-M   'P 1'
#
loop_
_entity.id
_entity.type
_entity.pdbx_description
1 polymer ?
#
loop_
_entity_poly.entity_id
_entity_poly.type
_entity_poly.pdbx_seq_one_letter_code
_entity_poly.pdbx_strand_id
1 'polypeptide(L)'
;YQLPNTNIYVKLEKYNVGGSVKDRAVLGMLQDAKEKGRIHEDSIIVEATSGNTGIALAMVGAILHIKTVIIMPESMSKERRELIKAYGAQLILTPKETGMRGALERANEILDKYPNAFTLGQFVNPANPDMHYRTTGAEIVEQVPNVDVFIAGIGTGGTFTGVAKRLKEHNPNLKAIAVEPTGSPAITEGKGGPHKIQGIGAGFIPENFDQSLMDGVQTVSDEEAFSEVQTFMRESGVSIGLSSGAAIVAAKRIAREEPKANIVVIA
;
A
#
# COMPACT_ATOMS: atom_id res chain seq x y z
N TYR A 1 -5.40 16.75 -4.11
CA TYR A 1 -4.76 17.99 -3.65
C TYR A 1 -3.61 18.37 -4.58
N GLN A 2 -3.59 19.58 -5.07
CA GLN A 2 -2.47 20.09 -5.88
C GLN A 2 -1.50 20.85 -4.99
N LEU A 3 -0.20 20.52 -5.06
CA LEU A 3 0.83 21.29 -4.35
C LEU A 3 0.89 22.74 -4.88
N PRO A 4 0.93 23.76 -4.00
CA PRO A 4 0.93 25.15 -4.42
C PRO A 4 2.05 25.48 -5.41
N ASN A 5 1.69 26.22 -6.47
CA ASN A 5 2.62 26.67 -7.52
C ASN A 5 3.36 25.53 -8.26
N THR A 6 2.77 24.35 -8.32
CA THR A 6 3.33 23.19 -9.03
C THR A 6 2.25 22.47 -9.85
N ASN A 7 2.68 21.56 -10.73
CA ASN A 7 1.82 20.59 -11.42
C ASN A 7 1.88 19.21 -10.74
N ILE A 8 2.09 19.18 -9.43
CA ILE A 8 2.09 17.94 -8.65
C ILE A 8 0.75 17.77 -7.97
N TYR A 9 0.06 16.68 -8.30
CA TYR A 9 -1.24 16.30 -7.76
C TYR A 9 -1.07 15.11 -6.81
N VAL A 10 -1.56 15.26 -5.59
CA VAL A 10 -1.46 14.27 -4.53
C VAL A 10 -2.81 13.58 -4.35
N LYS A 11 -2.88 12.29 -4.67
CA LYS A 11 -4.05 11.44 -4.43
C LYS A 11 -4.05 11.01 -2.96
N LEU A 12 -4.93 11.63 -2.16
CA LEU A 12 -4.97 11.48 -0.71
C LEU A 12 -5.75 10.23 -0.27
N GLU A 13 -5.14 9.05 -0.35
CA GLU A 13 -5.73 7.77 0.04
C GLU A 13 -5.92 7.61 1.56
N LYS A 14 -5.32 8.47 2.36
CA LYS A 14 -5.57 8.53 3.81
C LYS A 14 -7.04 8.84 4.16
N TYR A 15 -7.81 9.42 3.26
CA TYR A 15 -9.22 9.72 3.49
C TYR A 15 -10.16 8.55 3.18
N ASN A 16 -9.65 7.40 2.79
CA ASN A 16 -10.39 6.17 2.86
C ASN A 16 -10.81 5.88 4.30
N VAL A 17 -11.91 5.17 4.50
CA VAL A 17 -12.55 4.95 5.83
C VAL A 17 -11.58 4.37 6.86
N GLY A 18 -10.77 3.38 6.46
CA GLY A 18 -9.72 2.77 7.32
C GLY A 18 -8.40 3.57 7.34
N GLY A 19 -8.36 4.71 6.66
CA GLY A 19 -7.24 5.65 6.71
C GLY A 19 -6.06 5.35 5.79
N SER A 20 -6.22 4.48 4.79
CA SER A 20 -5.14 4.18 3.84
C SER A 20 -5.61 3.58 2.52
N VAL A 21 -4.69 3.52 1.56
CA VAL A 21 -4.86 2.83 0.26
C VAL A 21 -5.19 1.34 0.41
N LYS A 22 -4.92 0.72 1.55
CA LYS A 22 -5.15 -0.71 1.79
C LYS A 22 -6.62 -1.09 1.87
N ASP A 23 -7.50 -0.13 2.15
CA ASP A 23 -8.94 -0.36 2.13
C ASP A 23 -9.39 -0.89 0.77
N ARG A 24 -8.84 -0.31 -0.32
CA ARG A 24 -9.14 -0.74 -1.69
C ARG A 24 -8.60 -2.13 -1.99
N ALA A 25 -7.34 -2.40 -1.68
CA ALA A 25 -6.73 -3.70 -1.91
C ALA A 25 -7.47 -4.82 -1.17
N VAL A 26 -7.77 -4.60 0.11
CA VAL A 26 -8.51 -5.58 0.93
C VAL A 26 -9.92 -5.79 0.40
N LEU A 27 -10.64 -4.73 0.09
CA LEU A 27 -11.99 -4.84 -0.48
C LEU A 27 -11.98 -5.63 -1.80
N GLY A 28 -11.06 -5.33 -2.70
CA GLY A 28 -10.93 -6.04 -3.97
C GLY A 28 -10.64 -7.53 -3.80
N MET A 29 -9.69 -7.87 -2.90
CA MET A 29 -9.35 -9.26 -2.62
C MET A 29 -10.49 -10.03 -1.94
N LEU A 30 -11.27 -9.37 -1.08
CA LEU A 30 -12.44 -9.98 -0.44
C LEU A 30 -13.60 -10.19 -1.43
N GLN A 31 -13.83 -9.23 -2.33
CA GLN A 31 -14.82 -9.38 -3.40
C GLN A 31 -14.48 -10.55 -4.31
N ASP A 32 -13.22 -10.64 -4.76
CA ASP A 32 -12.73 -11.75 -5.56
C ASP A 32 -12.88 -13.10 -4.85
N ALA A 33 -12.52 -13.17 -3.57
CA ALA A 33 -12.68 -14.38 -2.77
C ALA A 33 -14.16 -14.80 -2.63
N LYS A 34 -15.06 -13.84 -2.52
CA LYS A 34 -16.51 -14.08 -2.46
C LYS A 34 -17.05 -14.56 -3.82
N GLU A 35 -16.67 -13.90 -4.92
CA GLU A 35 -17.08 -14.28 -6.28
C GLU A 35 -16.59 -15.68 -6.65
N LYS A 36 -15.40 -16.06 -6.20
CA LYS A 36 -14.83 -17.41 -6.38
C LYS A 36 -15.39 -18.46 -5.39
N GLY A 37 -16.35 -18.10 -4.57
CA GLY A 37 -16.95 -19.01 -3.59
C GLY A 37 -15.99 -19.47 -2.49
N ARG A 38 -14.94 -18.72 -2.18
CA ARG A 38 -13.97 -19.05 -1.10
C ARG A 38 -14.45 -18.58 0.27
N ILE A 39 -15.44 -17.70 0.33
CA ILE A 39 -16.00 -17.17 1.59
C ILE A 39 -17.31 -17.88 1.87
N HIS A 40 -17.35 -18.60 2.97
CA HIS A 40 -18.49 -19.27 3.54
C HIS A 40 -18.80 -18.70 4.93
N GLU A 41 -19.92 -19.09 5.54
CA GLU A 41 -20.36 -18.60 6.85
C GLU A 41 -19.34 -18.84 7.97
N ASP A 42 -18.61 -19.96 7.89
CA ASP A 42 -17.59 -20.36 8.88
C ASP A 42 -16.16 -19.96 8.50
N SER A 43 -15.95 -19.29 7.36
CA SER A 43 -14.63 -18.88 6.89
C SER A 43 -13.90 -17.97 7.87
N ILE A 44 -12.59 -18.17 7.98
CA ILE A 44 -11.69 -17.38 8.81
C ILE A 44 -10.59 -16.80 7.91
N ILE A 45 -10.49 -15.48 7.86
CA ILE A 45 -9.39 -14.84 7.15
C ILE A 45 -8.27 -14.56 8.13
N VAL A 46 -7.09 -15.10 7.85
CA VAL A 46 -5.90 -14.97 8.68
C VAL A 46 -4.86 -14.13 7.92
N GLU A 47 -4.39 -13.06 8.53
CA GLU A 47 -3.38 -12.21 7.91
C GLU A 47 -2.29 -11.82 8.89
N ALA A 48 -1.03 -12.13 8.52
CA ALA A 48 0.14 -11.64 9.23
C ALA A 48 0.55 -10.30 8.64
N THR A 49 0.36 -9.22 9.41
CA THR A 49 0.64 -7.86 8.93
C THR A 49 0.95 -6.92 10.07
N SER A 50 1.94 -6.06 9.88
CA SER A 50 2.26 -4.97 10.82
C SER A 50 1.61 -3.64 10.45
N GLY A 51 0.93 -3.59 9.29
CA GLY A 51 0.52 -2.34 8.66
C GLY A 51 -0.98 -2.12 8.53
N ASN A 52 -1.29 -1.21 7.62
CA ASN A 52 -2.65 -0.77 7.32
C ASN A 52 -3.54 -1.88 6.75
N THR A 53 -2.97 -2.94 6.18
CA THR A 53 -3.73 -4.10 5.72
C THR A 53 -4.52 -4.76 6.85
N GLY A 54 -3.94 -4.86 8.06
CA GLY A 54 -4.62 -5.40 9.24
C GLY A 54 -5.81 -4.54 9.67
N ILE A 55 -5.68 -3.21 9.62
CA ILE A 55 -6.76 -2.27 9.93
C ILE A 55 -7.88 -2.40 8.88
N ALA A 56 -7.51 -2.36 7.60
CA ALA A 56 -8.46 -2.48 6.50
C ALA A 56 -9.22 -3.82 6.55
N LEU A 57 -8.52 -4.93 6.81
CA LEU A 57 -9.13 -6.24 6.92
C LEU A 57 -10.07 -6.35 8.14
N ALA A 58 -9.67 -5.82 9.29
CA ALA A 58 -10.52 -5.78 10.47
C ALA A 58 -11.82 -4.99 10.20
N MET A 59 -11.69 -3.81 9.58
CA MET A 59 -12.82 -2.95 9.23
C MET A 59 -13.76 -3.60 8.21
N VAL A 60 -13.24 -4.03 7.07
CA VAL A 60 -14.07 -4.61 5.99
C VAL A 60 -14.65 -5.96 6.43
N GLY A 61 -13.89 -6.76 7.17
CA GLY A 61 -14.34 -8.00 7.75
C GLY A 61 -15.52 -7.82 8.71
N ALA A 62 -15.48 -6.76 9.53
CA ALA A 62 -16.59 -6.38 10.42
C ALA A 62 -17.87 -6.07 9.64
N ILE A 63 -17.75 -5.24 8.57
CA ILE A 63 -18.88 -4.83 7.72
C ILE A 63 -19.50 -6.04 6.99
N LEU A 64 -18.66 -6.97 6.54
CA LEU A 64 -19.09 -8.16 5.78
C LEU A 64 -19.40 -9.37 6.68
N HIS A 65 -19.31 -9.21 8.01
CA HIS A 65 -19.51 -10.29 9.01
C HIS A 65 -18.61 -11.49 8.80
N ILE A 66 -17.36 -11.26 8.36
CA ILE A 66 -16.35 -12.31 8.16
C ILE A 66 -15.43 -12.37 9.37
N LYS A 67 -15.18 -13.56 9.90
CA LYS A 67 -14.20 -13.75 10.99
C LYS A 67 -12.79 -13.42 10.50
N THR A 68 -12.12 -12.50 11.18
CA THR A 68 -10.77 -12.06 10.85
C THR A 68 -9.82 -12.29 12.02
N VAL A 69 -8.64 -12.81 11.72
CA VAL A 69 -7.54 -13.04 12.67
C VAL A 69 -6.33 -12.27 12.15
N ILE A 70 -5.94 -11.24 12.87
CA ILE A 70 -4.76 -10.43 12.55
C ILE A 70 -3.61 -10.82 13.47
N ILE A 71 -2.46 -11.10 12.89
CA ILE A 71 -1.26 -11.49 13.63
C ILE A 71 -0.18 -10.46 13.41
N MET A 72 0.40 -9.96 14.48
CA MET A 72 1.47 -8.95 14.41
C MET A 72 2.43 -9.04 15.59
N PRO A 73 3.67 -8.55 15.43
CA PRO A 73 4.58 -8.41 16.55
C PRO A 73 4.05 -7.46 17.61
N GLU A 74 4.31 -7.75 18.88
CA GLU A 74 3.92 -6.88 20.01
C GLU A 74 4.59 -5.50 20.02
N SER A 75 5.60 -5.30 19.17
CA SER A 75 6.26 -4.00 18.97
C SER A 75 5.40 -2.99 18.19
N MET A 76 4.28 -3.43 17.61
CA MET A 76 3.37 -2.54 16.90
C MET A 76 2.65 -1.60 17.86
N SER A 77 2.29 -0.40 17.37
CA SER A 77 1.72 0.66 18.21
C SER A 77 0.42 0.22 18.91
N LYS A 78 0.22 0.75 20.12
CA LYS A 78 -0.97 0.45 20.93
C LYS A 78 -2.24 0.89 20.21
N GLU A 79 -2.21 2.05 19.58
CA GLU A 79 -3.34 2.64 18.86
C GLU A 79 -3.82 1.69 17.74
N ARG A 80 -2.90 1.14 16.95
CA ARG A 80 -3.22 0.18 15.89
C ARG A 80 -3.85 -1.10 16.44
N ARG A 81 -3.29 -1.62 17.53
CA ARG A 81 -3.82 -2.82 18.19
C ARG A 81 -5.24 -2.62 18.72
N GLU A 82 -5.48 -1.49 19.37
CA GLU A 82 -6.81 -1.17 19.90
C GLU A 82 -7.82 -0.92 18.77
N LEU A 83 -7.43 -0.28 17.67
CA LEU A 83 -8.30 -0.07 16.52
C LEU A 83 -8.72 -1.39 15.87
N ILE A 84 -7.80 -2.32 15.66
CA ILE A 84 -8.09 -3.65 15.13
C ILE A 84 -9.10 -4.40 16.01
N LYS A 85 -8.90 -4.38 17.34
CA LYS A 85 -9.82 -4.99 18.30
C LYS A 85 -11.19 -4.30 18.31
N ALA A 86 -11.22 -2.97 18.18
CA ALA A 86 -12.47 -2.21 18.16
C ALA A 86 -13.35 -2.57 16.96
N TYR A 87 -12.76 -2.97 15.83
CA TYR A 87 -13.49 -3.53 14.69
C TYR A 87 -13.95 -4.99 14.91
N GLY A 88 -13.61 -5.61 16.03
CA GLY A 88 -14.02 -6.99 16.36
C GLY A 88 -13.13 -8.09 15.80
N ALA A 89 -12.01 -7.77 15.18
CA ALA A 89 -11.05 -8.77 14.73
C ALA A 89 -10.31 -9.41 15.91
N GLN A 90 -10.03 -10.70 15.81
CA GLN A 90 -9.15 -11.39 16.75
C GLN A 90 -7.71 -10.96 16.49
N LEU A 91 -7.05 -10.39 17.52
CA LEU A 91 -5.66 -9.98 17.45
C LEU A 91 -4.77 -10.97 18.19
N ILE A 92 -3.78 -11.53 17.50
CA ILE A 92 -2.74 -12.38 18.08
C ILE A 92 -1.41 -11.62 18.02
N LEU A 93 -0.77 -11.44 19.17
CA LEU A 93 0.55 -10.82 19.26
C LEU A 93 1.63 -11.89 19.33
N THR A 94 2.72 -11.66 18.58
CA THR A 94 3.92 -12.50 18.63
C THR A 94 5.08 -11.74 19.27
N PRO A 95 6.08 -12.44 19.83
CA PRO A 95 7.24 -11.78 20.45
C PRO A 95 7.92 -10.79 19.49
N LYS A 96 8.30 -9.62 19.99
CA LYS A 96 8.96 -8.57 19.19
C LYS A 96 10.29 -9.04 18.56
N GLU A 97 10.98 -9.96 19.24
CA GLU A 97 12.26 -10.52 18.81
C GLU A 97 12.15 -11.33 17.52
N THR A 98 11.00 -11.96 17.28
CA THR A 98 10.74 -12.76 16.07
C THR A 98 10.28 -11.90 14.89
N GLY A 99 9.85 -10.65 15.15
CA GLY A 99 9.39 -9.70 14.14
C GLY A 99 8.26 -10.27 13.26
N MET A 100 8.22 -9.85 12.00
CA MET A 100 7.20 -10.33 11.04
C MET A 100 7.36 -11.82 10.70
N ARG A 101 8.57 -12.38 10.82
CA ARG A 101 8.76 -13.81 10.60
C ARG A 101 7.94 -14.64 11.59
N GLY A 102 7.99 -14.31 12.88
CA GLY A 102 7.19 -15.00 13.90
C GLY A 102 5.67 -14.83 13.67
N ALA A 103 5.24 -13.68 13.16
CA ALA A 103 3.84 -13.47 12.80
C ALA A 103 3.42 -14.36 11.62
N LEU A 104 4.26 -14.53 10.61
CA LEU A 104 4.02 -15.41 9.46
C LEU A 104 4.00 -16.89 9.87
N GLU A 105 4.96 -17.32 10.69
CA GLU A 105 5.00 -18.68 11.24
C GLU A 105 3.69 -18.99 11.99
N ARG A 106 3.23 -18.06 12.84
CA ARG A 106 1.98 -18.21 13.58
C ARG A 106 0.74 -18.23 12.69
N ALA A 107 0.74 -17.45 11.60
CA ALA A 107 -0.34 -17.51 10.61
C ALA A 107 -0.42 -18.89 9.94
N ASN A 108 0.73 -19.43 9.52
CA ASN A 108 0.81 -20.75 8.91
C ASN A 108 0.31 -21.86 9.84
N GLU A 109 0.66 -21.83 11.13
CA GLU A 109 0.13 -22.79 12.13
C GLU A 109 -1.40 -22.78 12.19
N ILE A 110 -2.03 -21.60 12.06
CA ILE A 110 -3.48 -21.47 12.07
C ILE A 110 -4.07 -22.00 10.76
N LEU A 111 -3.47 -21.66 9.62
CA LEU A 111 -3.90 -22.13 8.31
C LEU A 111 -3.83 -23.67 8.22
N ASP A 112 -2.79 -24.28 8.74
CA ASP A 112 -2.64 -25.75 8.77
C ASP A 112 -3.67 -26.43 9.71
N LYS A 113 -4.03 -25.76 10.79
CA LYS A 113 -4.94 -26.31 11.80
C LYS A 113 -6.41 -26.20 11.42
N TYR A 114 -6.80 -25.15 10.72
CA TYR A 114 -8.19 -24.82 10.42
C TYR A 114 -8.45 -24.85 8.91
N PRO A 115 -9.09 -25.90 8.37
CA PRO A 115 -9.33 -26.04 6.92
C PRO A 115 -10.18 -24.91 6.30
N ASN A 116 -10.99 -24.24 7.12
CA ASN A 116 -11.81 -23.08 6.72
C ASN A 116 -11.08 -21.73 6.86
N ALA A 117 -9.79 -21.77 7.23
CA ALA A 117 -8.95 -20.58 7.31
C ALA A 117 -8.16 -20.39 6.01
N PHE A 118 -8.02 -19.13 5.57
CA PHE A 118 -7.19 -18.78 4.42
C PHE A 118 -6.65 -17.35 4.54
N THR A 119 -5.59 -17.04 3.78
CA THR A 119 -5.04 -15.69 3.65
C THR A 119 -5.46 -15.05 2.33
N LEU A 120 -5.55 -13.72 2.30
CA LEU A 120 -5.84 -12.97 1.06
C LEU A 120 -4.64 -12.91 0.11
N GLY A 121 -3.41 -13.03 0.61
CA GLY A 121 -2.20 -13.06 -0.19
C GLY A 121 -1.88 -11.74 -0.88
N GLN A 122 -1.82 -10.64 -0.14
CA GLN A 122 -1.71 -9.28 -0.69
C GLN A 122 -0.53 -9.04 -1.66
N PHE A 123 0.53 -9.83 -1.57
CA PHE A 123 1.72 -9.69 -2.42
C PHE A 123 1.63 -10.44 -3.75
N VAL A 124 0.71 -11.41 -3.85
CA VAL A 124 0.59 -12.32 -5.00
C VAL A 124 -0.81 -12.34 -5.62
N ASN A 125 -1.82 -11.87 -4.89
CA ASN A 125 -3.22 -11.92 -5.33
C ASN A 125 -3.50 -10.84 -6.38
N PRO A 126 -3.86 -11.22 -7.63
CA PRO A 126 -4.08 -10.27 -8.73
C PRO A 126 -5.31 -9.37 -8.53
N ALA A 127 -6.22 -9.70 -7.63
CA ALA A 127 -7.36 -8.84 -7.27
C ALA A 127 -6.91 -7.52 -6.60
N ASN A 128 -5.70 -7.48 -6.02
CA ASN A 128 -5.10 -6.28 -5.49
C ASN A 128 -4.80 -5.25 -6.61
N PRO A 129 -3.93 -5.51 -7.60
CA PRO A 129 -3.72 -4.56 -8.69
C PRO A 129 -4.99 -4.32 -9.53
N ASP A 130 -5.84 -5.31 -9.72
CA ASP A 130 -7.09 -5.15 -10.46
C ASP A 130 -8.04 -4.13 -9.80
N MET A 131 -8.15 -4.15 -8.48
CA MET A 131 -8.93 -3.16 -7.76
C MET A 131 -8.39 -1.73 -7.96
N HIS A 132 -7.08 -1.55 -7.98
CA HIS A 132 -6.47 -0.25 -8.26
C HIS A 132 -6.64 0.18 -9.72
N TYR A 133 -6.61 -0.75 -10.65
CA TYR A 133 -6.91 -0.47 -12.06
C TYR A 133 -8.34 0.07 -12.23
N ARG A 134 -9.32 -0.61 -11.61
CA ARG A 134 -10.75 -0.28 -11.74
C ARG A 134 -11.18 0.96 -10.95
N THR A 135 -10.48 1.29 -9.87
CA THR A 135 -10.87 2.39 -8.97
C THR A 135 -9.85 3.51 -8.95
N THR A 136 -8.73 3.35 -8.28
CA THR A 136 -7.70 4.40 -8.10
C THR A 136 -7.24 4.98 -9.43
N GLY A 137 -6.91 4.11 -10.39
CA GLY A 137 -6.47 4.52 -11.73
C GLY A 137 -7.58 5.23 -12.52
N ALA A 138 -8.81 4.71 -12.47
CA ALA A 138 -9.95 5.34 -13.13
C ALA A 138 -10.27 6.73 -12.55
N GLU A 139 -10.25 6.86 -11.24
CA GLU A 139 -10.43 8.14 -10.55
C GLU A 139 -9.34 9.16 -10.92
N ILE A 140 -8.08 8.73 -11.05
CA ILE A 140 -6.99 9.62 -11.46
C ILE A 140 -7.20 10.12 -12.90
N VAL A 141 -7.59 9.23 -13.84
CA VAL A 141 -7.92 9.63 -15.22
C VAL A 141 -9.01 10.69 -15.26
N GLU A 142 -10.03 10.57 -14.40
CA GLU A 142 -11.13 11.52 -14.32
C GLU A 142 -10.69 12.85 -13.68
N GLN A 143 -9.91 12.79 -12.58
CA GLN A 143 -9.52 13.94 -11.77
C GLN A 143 -8.36 14.75 -12.40
N VAL A 144 -7.45 14.08 -13.11
CA VAL A 144 -6.27 14.68 -13.77
C VAL A 144 -6.11 14.08 -15.17
N PRO A 145 -6.87 14.55 -16.18
CA PRO A 145 -6.93 13.88 -17.50
C PRO A 145 -5.59 13.81 -18.26
N ASN A 146 -4.70 14.76 -18.04
CA ASN A 146 -3.42 14.90 -18.76
C ASN A 146 -2.24 14.56 -17.83
N VAL A 147 -2.22 13.37 -17.26
CA VAL A 147 -1.09 12.90 -16.45
C VAL A 147 0.08 12.52 -17.35
N ASP A 148 1.25 13.13 -17.12
CA ASP A 148 2.50 12.83 -17.81
C ASP A 148 3.37 11.85 -17.00
N VAL A 149 3.34 11.98 -15.67
CA VAL A 149 4.14 11.14 -14.75
C VAL A 149 3.28 10.65 -13.61
N PHE A 150 3.33 9.35 -13.36
CA PHE A 150 2.73 8.71 -12.20
C PHE A 150 3.80 8.18 -11.26
N ILE A 151 3.66 8.42 -9.95
CA ILE A 151 4.64 8.03 -8.94
C ILE A 151 3.96 7.31 -7.80
N ALA A 152 4.47 6.14 -7.44
CA ALA A 152 4.01 5.42 -6.26
C ALA A 152 5.12 4.61 -5.59
N GLY A 153 5.08 4.55 -4.26
CA GLY A 153 5.94 3.67 -3.47
C GLY A 153 5.56 2.19 -3.64
N ILE A 154 6.57 1.32 -3.69
CA ILE A 154 6.37 -0.11 -3.87
C ILE A 154 6.34 -0.81 -2.51
N GLY A 155 5.14 -1.21 -2.09
CA GLY A 155 4.91 -2.13 -0.97
C GLY A 155 4.53 -3.51 -1.50
N THR A 156 3.23 -3.74 -1.74
CA THR A 156 2.74 -4.98 -2.39
C THR A 156 2.82 -4.95 -3.92
N GLY A 157 3.10 -3.79 -4.52
CA GLY A 157 3.10 -3.58 -5.95
C GLY A 157 1.72 -3.29 -6.57
N GLY A 158 0.64 -3.64 -5.87
CA GLY A 158 -0.71 -3.57 -6.43
C GLY A 158 -1.15 -2.17 -6.87
N THR A 159 -0.90 -1.15 -6.04
CA THR A 159 -1.24 0.24 -6.38
C THR A 159 -0.50 0.70 -7.62
N PHE A 160 0.83 0.51 -7.65
CA PHE A 160 1.64 0.90 -8.79
C PHE A 160 1.17 0.22 -10.07
N THR A 161 1.07 -1.10 -10.05
CA THR A 161 0.71 -1.91 -11.23
C THR A 161 -0.68 -1.56 -11.76
N GLY A 162 -1.68 -1.54 -10.90
CA GLY A 162 -3.06 -1.26 -11.31
C GLY A 162 -3.23 0.15 -11.87
N VAL A 163 -2.67 1.16 -11.19
CA VAL A 163 -2.76 2.56 -11.63
C VAL A 163 -1.92 2.80 -12.89
N ALA A 164 -0.66 2.34 -12.93
CA ALA A 164 0.20 2.53 -14.09
C ALA A 164 -0.40 1.91 -15.36
N LYS A 165 -0.96 0.69 -15.23
CA LYS A 165 -1.67 0.03 -16.33
C LYS A 165 -2.82 0.90 -16.86
N ARG A 166 -3.69 1.36 -15.97
CA ARG A 166 -4.84 2.19 -16.34
C ARG A 166 -4.44 3.51 -17.00
N LEU A 167 -3.43 4.17 -16.44
CA LEU A 167 -2.97 5.45 -16.96
C LEU A 167 -2.24 5.31 -18.30
N LYS A 168 -1.43 4.26 -18.50
CA LYS A 168 -0.74 3.99 -19.78
C LYS A 168 -1.71 3.61 -20.91
N GLU A 169 -2.84 2.98 -20.60
CA GLU A 169 -3.92 2.76 -21.59
C GLU A 169 -4.56 4.09 -22.04
N HIS A 170 -4.65 5.06 -21.12
CA HIS A 170 -5.19 6.38 -21.41
C HIS A 170 -4.15 7.31 -22.08
N ASN A 171 -2.90 7.28 -21.62
CA ASN A 171 -1.77 8.00 -22.19
C ASN A 171 -0.55 7.05 -22.38
N PRO A 172 -0.33 6.50 -23.58
CA PRO A 172 0.79 5.60 -23.86
C PRO A 172 2.18 6.19 -23.60
N ASN A 173 2.31 7.52 -23.56
CA ASN A 173 3.57 8.22 -23.28
C ASN A 173 3.80 8.49 -21.77
N LEU A 174 2.87 8.09 -20.91
CA LEU A 174 2.99 8.26 -19.46
C LEU A 174 4.25 7.56 -18.94
N LYS A 175 4.99 8.26 -18.09
CA LYS A 175 6.09 7.68 -17.31
C LYS A 175 5.60 7.22 -15.95
N ALA A 176 5.78 5.95 -15.62
CA ALA A 176 5.47 5.39 -14.30
C ALA A 176 6.77 5.17 -13.50
N ILE A 177 6.89 5.85 -12.39
CA ILE A 177 8.09 5.88 -11.56
C ILE A 177 7.82 5.19 -10.22
N ALA A 178 8.57 4.15 -9.94
CA ALA A 178 8.54 3.47 -8.66
C ALA A 178 9.37 4.21 -7.60
N VAL A 179 8.96 4.12 -6.33
CA VAL A 179 9.73 4.65 -5.21
C VAL A 179 10.04 3.53 -4.22
N GLU A 180 11.30 3.42 -3.83
CA GLU A 180 11.76 2.50 -2.81
C GLU A 180 12.66 3.21 -1.77
N PRO A 181 12.76 2.69 -0.53
CA PRO A 181 13.67 3.25 0.46
C PRO A 181 15.14 3.01 0.07
N THR A 182 15.99 4.01 0.26
CA THR A 182 17.45 3.85 0.09
C THR A 182 18.03 2.72 0.96
N GLY A 183 17.44 2.50 2.15
CA GLY A 183 17.85 1.41 3.05
C GLY A 183 17.39 0.01 2.61
N SER A 184 16.46 -0.09 1.64
CA SER A 184 15.92 -1.36 1.14
C SER A 184 15.71 -1.32 -0.38
N PRO A 185 16.81 -1.19 -1.16
CA PRO A 185 16.78 -0.99 -2.61
C PRO A 185 16.59 -2.33 -3.35
N ALA A 186 15.45 -3.00 -3.11
CA ALA A 186 15.16 -4.31 -3.67
C ALA A 186 14.99 -4.28 -5.20
N ILE A 187 14.48 -3.16 -5.75
CA ILE A 187 14.26 -3.01 -7.19
C ILE A 187 15.55 -2.66 -7.91
N THR A 188 16.31 -1.70 -7.36
CA THR A 188 17.54 -1.20 -8.01
C THR A 188 18.75 -2.07 -7.75
N GLU A 189 18.87 -2.69 -6.57
CA GLU A 189 20.08 -3.44 -6.17
C GLU A 189 19.81 -4.91 -5.80
N GLY A 190 18.56 -5.36 -5.83
CA GLY A 190 18.19 -6.73 -5.43
C GLY A 190 18.40 -7.02 -3.95
N LYS A 191 18.44 -5.99 -3.09
CA LYS A 191 18.74 -6.11 -1.66
C LYS A 191 17.63 -5.54 -0.80
N GLY A 192 17.19 -6.32 0.20
CA GLY A 192 16.39 -5.83 1.30
C GLY A 192 17.27 -5.33 2.44
N GLY A 193 16.75 -4.38 3.23
CA GLY A 193 17.44 -3.85 4.38
C GLY A 193 16.54 -3.07 5.34
N PRO A 194 17.05 -2.62 6.50
CA PRO A 194 16.29 -1.87 7.47
C PRO A 194 16.04 -0.43 6.99
N HIS A 195 14.81 0.05 7.19
CA HIS A 195 14.39 1.42 6.95
C HIS A 195 13.16 1.76 7.80
N LYS A 196 12.79 3.04 7.88
CA LYS A 196 11.66 3.53 8.67
C LYS A 196 10.44 3.91 7.84
N ILE A 197 10.49 3.85 6.52
CA ILE A 197 9.39 4.23 5.62
C ILE A 197 8.36 3.10 5.57
N GLN A 198 7.47 3.04 6.55
CA GLN A 198 6.44 2.00 6.63
C GLN A 198 5.52 2.01 5.40
N GLY A 199 5.13 0.81 4.95
CA GLY A 199 4.19 0.61 3.85
C GLY A 199 4.81 0.35 2.48
N ILE A 200 6.12 0.61 2.33
CA ILE A 200 6.91 0.30 1.13
C ILE A 200 8.21 -0.41 1.51
N GLY A 201 8.97 -0.87 0.54
CA GLY A 201 10.29 -1.47 0.77
C GLY A 201 10.23 -2.81 1.50
N ALA A 202 9.43 -3.77 1.00
CA ALA A 202 9.25 -5.09 1.61
C ALA A 202 10.54 -5.95 1.68
N GLY A 203 11.61 -5.51 1.03
CA GLY A 203 12.89 -6.22 0.97
C GLY A 203 12.98 -7.29 -0.12
N PHE A 204 11.94 -7.42 -0.92
CA PHE A 204 11.85 -8.30 -2.09
C PHE A 204 10.93 -7.67 -3.15
N ILE A 205 10.96 -8.19 -4.37
CA ILE A 205 10.08 -7.78 -5.46
C ILE A 205 8.79 -8.61 -5.38
N PRO A 206 7.61 -7.99 -5.11
CA PRO A 206 6.34 -8.72 -5.03
C PRO A 206 5.86 -9.20 -6.41
N GLU A 207 5.13 -10.31 -6.47
CA GLU A 207 4.55 -10.82 -7.73
C GLU A 207 3.53 -9.84 -8.34
N ASN A 208 2.82 -9.08 -7.49
CA ASN A 208 1.89 -8.05 -7.95
C ASN A 208 2.56 -6.81 -8.55
N PHE A 209 3.88 -6.70 -8.50
CA PHE A 209 4.61 -5.59 -9.10
C PHE A 209 5.03 -5.94 -10.53
N ASP A 210 4.27 -5.45 -11.50
CA ASP A 210 4.61 -5.58 -12.91
C ASP A 210 5.70 -4.57 -13.32
N GLN A 211 6.94 -5.05 -13.33
CA GLN A 211 8.10 -4.24 -13.68
C GLN A 211 8.09 -3.76 -15.13
N SER A 212 7.33 -4.40 -16.03
CA SER A 212 7.23 -3.98 -17.43
C SER A 212 6.51 -2.64 -17.62
N LEU A 213 5.75 -2.22 -16.62
CA LEU A 213 5.06 -0.93 -16.59
C LEU A 213 5.94 0.21 -16.06
N MET A 214 7.08 -0.12 -15.47
CA MET A 214 7.97 0.85 -14.81
C MET A 214 8.94 1.49 -15.80
N ASP A 215 9.00 2.81 -15.81
CA ASP A 215 9.93 3.60 -16.64
C ASP A 215 11.15 4.12 -15.84
N GLY A 216 11.10 4.04 -14.53
CA GLY A 216 12.21 4.43 -13.66
C GLY A 216 11.95 4.16 -12.19
N VAL A 217 13.00 4.30 -11.38
CA VAL A 217 12.96 4.14 -9.92
C VAL A 217 13.62 5.34 -9.25
N GLN A 218 13.03 5.81 -8.17
CA GLN A 218 13.61 6.79 -7.26
C GLN A 218 13.84 6.17 -5.89
N THR A 219 15.06 6.26 -5.39
CA THR A 219 15.38 5.90 -4.00
C THR A 219 15.25 7.12 -3.10
N VAL A 220 14.63 6.97 -1.93
CA VAL A 220 14.42 8.05 -0.96
C VAL A 220 14.85 7.59 0.42
N SER A 221 15.61 8.42 1.14
CA SER A 221 16.06 8.12 2.50
C SER A 221 14.96 8.35 3.52
N ASP A 222 15.14 7.78 4.72
CA ASP A 222 14.24 7.99 5.86
C ASP A 222 14.15 9.47 6.23
N GLU A 223 15.27 10.19 6.20
CA GLU A 223 15.40 11.60 6.55
C GLU A 223 14.66 12.49 5.55
N GLU A 224 14.82 12.23 4.26
CA GLU A 224 14.11 12.97 3.21
C GLU A 224 12.60 12.78 3.31
N ALA A 225 12.15 11.53 3.48
CA ALA A 225 10.74 11.22 3.65
C ALA A 225 10.14 11.90 4.89
N PHE A 226 10.86 11.89 6.02
CA PHE A 226 10.42 12.54 7.24
C PHE A 226 10.35 14.06 7.11
N SER A 227 11.37 14.68 6.54
CA SER A 227 11.40 16.13 6.29
C SER A 227 10.24 16.56 5.38
N GLU A 228 9.96 15.79 4.34
CA GLU A 228 8.87 16.11 3.42
C GLU A 228 7.50 15.99 4.08
N VAL A 229 7.28 14.97 4.93
CA VAL A 229 6.04 14.84 5.70
C VAL A 229 5.80 16.09 6.55
N GLN A 230 6.83 16.58 7.26
CA GLN A 230 6.71 17.80 8.07
C GLN A 230 6.39 19.03 7.22
N THR A 231 7.06 19.19 6.08
CA THR A 231 6.84 20.29 5.14
C THR A 231 5.41 20.25 4.60
N PHE A 232 4.98 19.11 4.08
CA PHE A 232 3.63 18.93 3.56
C PHE A 232 2.55 19.22 4.60
N MET A 233 2.72 18.73 5.84
CA MET A 233 1.77 18.99 6.92
C MET A 233 1.66 20.47 7.26
N ARG A 234 2.77 21.20 7.27
CA ARG A 234 2.78 22.65 7.55
C ARG A 234 2.13 23.47 6.44
N GLU A 235 2.33 23.06 5.19
CA GLU A 235 1.81 23.76 4.02
C GLU A 235 0.34 23.46 3.73
N SER A 236 -0.09 22.22 3.93
CA SER A 236 -1.43 21.74 3.56
C SER A 236 -2.41 21.59 4.72
N GLY A 237 -1.90 21.49 5.97
CA GLY A 237 -2.71 21.08 7.13
C GLY A 237 -3.08 19.60 7.13
N VAL A 238 -2.59 18.81 6.16
CA VAL A 238 -2.94 17.39 6.00
C VAL A 238 -1.82 16.51 6.52
N SER A 239 -2.13 15.64 7.49
CA SER A 239 -1.19 14.61 7.96
C SER A 239 -1.07 13.49 6.93
N ILE A 240 0.15 13.09 6.58
CA ILE A 240 0.45 11.97 5.66
C ILE A 240 1.48 11.01 6.28
N GLY A 241 1.57 9.80 5.71
CA GLY A 241 2.58 8.82 6.13
C GLY A 241 3.95 9.04 5.50
N LEU A 242 4.99 8.35 6.04
CA LEU A 242 6.36 8.44 5.50
C LEU A 242 6.46 7.97 4.05
N SER A 243 5.69 6.94 3.66
CA SER A 243 5.64 6.49 2.26
C SER A 243 5.11 7.56 1.31
N SER A 244 4.14 8.35 1.77
CA SER A 244 3.63 9.50 1.02
C SER A 244 4.68 10.60 0.90
N GLY A 245 5.39 10.89 1.99
CA GLY A 245 6.52 11.81 1.98
C GLY A 245 7.60 11.40 0.98
N ALA A 246 7.96 10.11 0.96
CA ALA A 246 8.93 9.58 0.00
C ALA A 246 8.44 9.75 -1.45
N ALA A 247 7.17 9.48 -1.73
CA ALA A 247 6.60 9.65 -3.07
C ALA A 247 6.58 11.13 -3.50
N ILE A 248 6.29 12.06 -2.58
CA ILE A 248 6.33 13.52 -2.86
C ILE A 248 7.76 14.01 -3.08
N VAL A 249 8.76 13.50 -2.34
CA VAL A 249 10.18 13.80 -2.61
C VAL A 249 10.53 13.43 -4.05
N ALA A 250 10.19 12.22 -4.49
CA ALA A 250 10.41 11.78 -5.86
C ALA A 250 9.70 12.69 -6.88
N ALA A 251 8.44 13.07 -6.61
CA ALA A 251 7.70 13.99 -7.47
C ALA A 251 8.36 15.36 -7.59
N LYS A 252 8.84 15.92 -6.49
CA LYS A 252 9.55 17.21 -6.48
C LYS A 252 10.87 17.16 -7.26
N ARG A 253 11.59 16.02 -7.23
CA ARG A 253 12.80 15.82 -8.03
C ARG A 253 12.48 15.84 -9.53
N ILE A 254 11.49 15.06 -9.94
CA ILE A 254 11.07 14.98 -11.34
C ILE A 254 10.50 16.32 -11.84
N ALA A 255 9.73 17.05 -11.03
CA ALA A 255 9.20 18.36 -11.39
C ALA A 255 10.29 19.41 -11.65
N ARG A 256 11.49 19.27 -11.05
CA ARG A 256 12.64 20.15 -11.36
C ARG A 256 13.24 19.86 -12.73
N GLU A 257 13.21 18.59 -13.14
CA GLU A 257 13.72 18.14 -14.44
C GLU A 257 12.69 18.37 -15.55
N GLU A 258 11.41 18.17 -15.23
CA GLU A 258 10.28 18.28 -16.16
C GLU A 258 9.21 19.26 -15.59
N PRO A 259 9.47 20.58 -15.55
CA PRO A 259 8.63 21.55 -14.84
C PRO A 259 7.23 21.75 -15.43
N LYS A 260 6.99 21.27 -16.65
CA LYS A 260 5.67 21.34 -17.32
C LYS A 260 4.86 20.06 -17.17
N ALA A 261 5.46 18.97 -16.69
CA ALA A 261 4.78 17.69 -16.55
C ALA A 261 3.71 17.74 -15.46
N ASN A 262 2.55 17.16 -15.74
CA ASN A 262 1.52 16.91 -14.76
C ASN A 262 1.87 15.59 -14.02
N ILE A 263 2.23 15.70 -12.77
CA ILE A 263 2.72 14.58 -11.95
C ILE A 263 1.66 14.17 -10.94
N VAL A 264 1.27 12.93 -10.93
CA VAL A 264 0.37 12.38 -9.91
C VAL A 264 1.13 11.46 -8.97
N VAL A 265 0.93 11.63 -7.67
CA VAL A 265 1.55 10.84 -6.61
C VAL A 265 0.50 10.29 -5.64
N ILE A 266 0.69 9.05 -5.17
CA ILE A 266 -0.17 8.41 -4.17
C ILE A 266 0.30 8.77 -2.75
N ALA A 267 -0.64 9.21 -1.88
CA ALA A 267 -0.40 9.58 -0.49
C ALA A 267 -1.43 8.97 0.49
#